data_271bd45548c483ecefddc30e8faf872f
#
_entry.id   271bd45548c483ecefddc30e8faf872f
#
_cell.length_a   1.000
_cell.length_b   1.000
_cell.length_c   1.000
_cell.angle_alpha   90.00
_cell.angle_beta   90.00
_cell.angle_gamma   90.00
#
_symmetry.space_group_name_H-M   'P 1'
#
loop_
_entity.id
_entity.type
_entity.pdbx_description
1 polymer ?
#
loop_
_entity_poly.entity_id
_entity_poly.type
_entity_poly.pdbx_seq_one_letter_code
_entity_poly.pdbx_strand_id
1 'polypeptide(L)'
;RTAETYTSTLRSFKEFMNGKDIAIGNITCDTTKRYEQFLRQKGLSLNTVSFYMRVLRAVYNKAVTKGKAIDIKPFRNVYTGIAKTRKRALTIEALRAMKRLEPKSDAMAFARDMFMFSLYTRGMSFADMAALRHSNIRNGELVYTRKKTGQRIRVKWEKCMQDIVERHYSRHKEKVPGNDDFLLPIAVDPKTGRLRRYKSVQ
;
A
#
# COMPACT_ATOMS: atom_id res chain seq x y z
N ARG A 1 8.92 -3.55 -3.35
CA ARG A 1 8.23 -3.51 -2.04
C ARG A 1 8.91 -4.38 -0.97
N THR A 2 9.17 -5.67 -1.24
CA THR A 2 9.87 -6.54 -0.26
C THR A 2 11.32 -6.08 -0.06
N ALA A 3 12.04 -5.76 -1.13
CA ALA A 3 13.40 -5.22 -1.04
C ALA A 3 13.46 -3.92 -0.22
N GLU A 4 12.52 -2.99 -0.42
CA GLU A 4 12.41 -1.74 0.36
C GLU A 4 12.23 -2.00 1.85
N THR A 5 11.45 -3.03 2.21
CA THR A 5 11.24 -3.46 3.60
C THR A 5 12.56 -3.87 4.26
N TYR A 6 13.35 -4.70 3.57
CA TYR A 6 14.66 -5.12 4.06
C TYR A 6 15.65 -3.96 4.13
N THR A 7 15.68 -3.10 3.09
CA THR A 7 16.55 -1.92 3.05
C THR A 7 16.24 -0.94 4.18
N SER A 8 14.95 -0.68 4.44
CA SER A 8 14.54 0.22 5.54
C SER A 8 14.95 -0.34 6.91
N THR A 9 14.79 -1.66 7.11
CA THR A 9 15.21 -2.31 8.36
C THR A 9 16.72 -2.29 8.52
N LEU A 10 17.46 -2.57 7.46
CA LEU A 10 18.93 -2.52 7.48
C LEU A 10 19.43 -1.11 7.81
N ARG A 11 18.84 -0.08 7.20
CA ARG A 11 19.19 1.32 7.50
C ARG A 11 18.95 1.67 8.96
N SER A 12 17.80 1.31 9.50
CA SER A 12 17.46 1.54 10.91
C SER A 12 18.40 0.79 11.86
N PHE A 13 18.75 -0.46 11.53
CA PHE A 13 19.64 -1.26 12.35
C PHE A 13 21.09 -0.75 12.29
N LYS A 14 21.58 -0.32 11.11
CA LYS A 14 22.89 0.35 10.97
C LYS A 14 22.99 1.64 11.79
N GLU A 15 21.93 2.43 11.82
CA GLU A 15 21.85 3.63 12.63
C GLU A 15 21.97 3.29 14.13
N PHE A 16 21.23 2.29 14.62
CA PHE A 16 21.35 1.79 15.99
C PHE A 16 22.77 1.32 16.32
N MET A 17 23.44 0.67 15.39
CA MET A 17 24.82 0.18 15.53
C MET A 17 25.88 1.27 15.33
N ASN A 18 25.50 2.55 15.17
CA ASN A 18 26.41 3.67 14.86
C ASN A 18 27.32 3.37 13.64
N GLY A 19 26.77 2.72 12.62
CA GLY A 19 27.51 2.32 11.41
C GLY A 19 28.41 1.10 11.56
N LYS A 20 28.59 0.56 12.77
CA LYS A 20 29.38 -0.65 13.00
C LYS A 20 28.69 -1.88 12.41
N ASP A 21 29.46 -2.76 11.81
CA ASP A 21 28.94 -4.06 11.34
C ASP A 21 28.92 -5.09 12.49
N ILE A 22 28.01 -6.06 12.41
CA ILE A 22 27.87 -7.13 13.37
C ILE A 22 27.64 -8.45 12.63
N ALA A 23 28.42 -9.46 12.98
CA ALA A 23 28.15 -10.80 12.48
C ALA A 23 26.77 -11.28 12.96
N ILE A 24 26.00 -11.91 12.07
CA ILE A 24 24.62 -12.29 12.34
C ILE A 24 24.48 -13.24 13.55
N GLY A 25 25.48 -14.10 13.77
CA GLY A 25 25.56 -14.98 14.95
C GLY A 25 25.77 -14.24 16.28
N ASN A 26 26.23 -12.98 16.25
CA ASN A 26 26.46 -12.16 17.42
C ASN A 26 25.22 -11.32 17.83
N ILE A 27 24.12 -11.47 17.11
CA ILE A 27 22.84 -10.84 17.48
C ILE A 27 22.23 -11.61 18.65
N THR A 28 22.38 -11.07 19.86
CA THR A 28 21.91 -11.66 21.12
C THR A 28 20.56 -11.10 21.55
N CYS A 29 19.97 -11.68 22.60
CA CYS A 29 18.76 -11.11 23.27
C CYS A 29 18.99 -9.69 23.77
N ASP A 30 20.20 -9.36 24.24
CA ASP A 30 20.54 -8.00 24.66
C ASP A 30 20.56 -7.04 23.47
N THR A 31 21.19 -7.42 22.39
CA THR A 31 21.21 -6.64 21.14
C THR A 31 19.80 -6.29 20.68
N THR A 32 18.90 -7.28 20.65
CA THR A 32 17.52 -7.07 20.18
C THR A 32 16.71 -6.21 21.15
N LYS A 33 16.88 -6.37 22.48
CA LYS A 33 16.23 -5.51 23.48
C LYS A 33 16.70 -4.05 23.36
N ARG A 34 18.00 -3.81 23.26
CA ARG A 34 18.55 -2.46 23.08
C ARG A 34 18.06 -1.82 21.78
N TYR A 35 17.96 -2.59 20.69
CA TYR A 35 17.40 -2.10 19.44
C TYR A 35 15.91 -1.77 19.58
N GLU A 36 15.12 -2.57 20.30
CA GLU A 36 13.72 -2.25 20.61
C GLU A 36 13.62 -0.94 21.39
N GLN A 37 14.44 -0.74 22.42
CA GLN A 37 14.48 0.49 23.21
C GLN A 37 14.84 1.70 22.34
N PHE A 38 15.85 1.57 21.49
CA PHE A 38 16.23 2.61 20.52
C PHE A 38 15.06 3.02 19.62
N LEU A 39 14.33 2.04 19.06
CA LEU A 39 13.16 2.31 18.22
C LEU A 39 12.04 3.02 19.02
N ARG A 40 11.82 2.63 20.26
CA ARG A 40 10.83 3.26 21.15
C ARG A 40 11.23 4.69 21.54
N GLN A 41 12.50 4.94 21.82
CA GLN A 41 13.03 6.28 22.13
C GLN A 41 12.89 7.24 20.93
N LYS A 42 12.90 6.71 19.70
CA LYS A 42 12.59 7.46 18.47
C LYS A 42 11.08 7.79 18.32
N GLY A 43 10.24 7.45 19.26
CA GLY A 43 8.80 7.70 19.23
C GLY A 43 8.04 6.80 18.24
N LEU A 44 8.61 5.68 17.77
CA LEU A 44 7.95 4.81 16.83
C LEU A 44 6.81 4.03 17.48
N SER A 45 5.71 3.86 16.73
CA SER A 45 4.57 3.07 17.19
C SER A 45 4.94 1.60 17.41
N LEU A 46 4.23 0.91 18.33
CA LEU A 46 4.45 -0.52 18.60
C LEU A 46 4.39 -1.39 17.35
N ASN A 47 3.49 -1.07 16.40
CA ASN A 47 3.41 -1.81 15.14
C ASN A 47 4.61 -1.58 14.24
N THR A 48 5.21 -0.38 14.28
CA THR A 48 6.45 -0.08 13.55
C THR A 48 7.64 -0.77 14.19
N VAL A 49 7.74 -0.77 15.52
CA VAL A 49 8.75 -1.54 16.27
C VAL A 49 8.65 -3.03 15.92
N SER A 50 7.45 -3.60 16.02
CA SER A 50 7.19 -4.99 15.64
C SER A 50 7.58 -5.29 14.19
N PHE A 51 7.32 -4.36 13.27
CA PHE A 51 7.71 -4.50 11.87
C PHE A 51 9.23 -4.69 11.74
N TYR A 52 10.03 -3.82 12.31
CA TYR A 52 11.49 -3.93 12.27
C TYR A 52 12.00 -5.22 12.91
N MET A 53 11.44 -5.57 14.09
CA MET A 53 11.81 -6.81 14.79
C MET A 53 11.50 -8.06 13.98
N ARG A 54 10.33 -8.13 13.35
CA ARG A 54 9.93 -9.28 12.51
C ARG A 54 10.81 -9.43 11.27
N VAL A 55 11.18 -8.31 10.64
CA VAL A 55 12.05 -8.36 9.47
C VAL A 55 13.46 -8.80 9.85
N LEU A 56 14.02 -8.25 10.93
CA LEU A 56 15.34 -8.66 11.43
C LEU A 56 15.34 -10.14 11.85
N ARG A 57 14.29 -10.59 12.54
CA ARG A 57 14.10 -12.02 12.89
C ARG A 57 14.06 -12.90 11.65
N ALA A 58 13.37 -12.47 10.58
CA ALA A 58 13.32 -13.25 9.34
C ALA A 58 14.71 -13.40 8.69
N VAL A 59 15.52 -12.34 8.73
CA VAL A 59 16.92 -12.39 8.25
C VAL A 59 17.75 -13.33 9.10
N TYR A 60 17.66 -13.23 10.43
CA TYR A 60 18.35 -14.10 11.38
C TYR A 60 17.98 -15.57 11.16
N ASN A 61 16.68 -15.88 11.14
CA ASN A 61 16.22 -17.26 10.93
C ASN A 61 16.69 -17.84 9.59
N LYS A 62 16.75 -17.00 8.53
CA LYS A 62 17.30 -17.43 7.24
C LYS A 62 18.81 -17.74 7.32
N ALA A 63 19.55 -17.03 8.13
CA ALA A 63 20.97 -17.33 8.37
C ALA A 63 21.14 -18.64 9.17
N VAL A 64 20.31 -18.87 10.19
CA VAL A 64 20.28 -20.15 10.94
C VAL A 64 19.98 -21.31 10.00
N THR A 65 18.92 -21.21 9.18
CA THR A 65 18.57 -22.26 8.20
C THR A 65 19.72 -22.56 7.22
N LYS A 66 20.54 -21.54 6.91
CA LYS A 66 21.71 -21.71 6.03
C LYS A 66 23.00 -22.15 6.77
N GLY A 67 22.92 -22.50 8.05
CA GLY A 67 24.08 -22.88 8.87
C GLY A 67 25.08 -21.76 9.16
N LYS A 68 24.68 -20.48 8.95
CA LYS A 68 25.54 -19.30 9.18
C LYS A 68 25.44 -18.74 10.61
N ALA A 69 24.54 -19.25 11.42
CA ALA A 69 24.38 -18.90 12.83
C ALA A 69 23.71 -20.05 13.58
N ILE A 70 24.00 -20.17 14.88
CA ILE A 70 23.31 -21.09 15.80
C ILE A 70 22.06 -20.37 16.33
N ASP A 71 20.93 -21.08 16.43
CA ASP A 71 19.69 -20.49 16.92
C ASP A 71 19.69 -20.35 18.45
N ILE A 72 20.03 -19.16 18.94
CA ILE A 72 19.96 -18.77 20.34
C ILE A 72 18.66 -18.04 20.69
N LYS A 73 17.68 -18.01 19.79
CA LYS A 73 16.35 -17.36 19.93
C LYS A 73 16.41 -15.90 20.42
N PRO A 74 17.19 -15.03 19.74
CA PRO A 74 17.45 -13.68 20.26
C PRO A 74 16.21 -12.78 20.29
N PHE A 75 15.15 -13.12 19.57
CA PHE A 75 13.90 -12.33 19.47
C PHE A 75 12.80 -12.78 20.45
N ARG A 76 13.08 -13.71 21.39
CA ARG A 76 12.04 -14.24 22.30
C ARG A 76 11.45 -13.17 23.26
N ASN A 77 12.24 -12.17 23.62
CA ASN A 77 11.91 -11.18 24.64
C ASN A 77 11.65 -9.77 24.08
N VAL A 78 11.38 -9.64 22.77
CA VAL A 78 11.06 -8.37 22.12
C VAL A 78 9.67 -8.40 21.50
N TYR A 79 9.08 -7.22 21.32
CA TYR A 79 7.73 -7.12 20.77
C TYR A 79 7.70 -7.42 19.27
N THR A 80 7.04 -8.50 18.91
CA THR A 80 6.80 -8.91 17.50
C THR A 80 5.30 -9.10 17.21
N GLY A 81 4.42 -8.65 18.11
CA GLY A 81 2.98 -8.75 17.99
C GLY A 81 2.35 -7.67 17.09
N ILE A 82 1.03 -7.63 17.09
CA ILE A 82 0.22 -6.62 16.42
C ILE A 82 -0.58 -5.88 17.49
N ALA A 83 -0.26 -4.60 17.72
CA ALA A 83 -1.03 -3.74 18.60
C ALA A 83 -2.35 -3.34 17.95
N LYS A 84 -3.41 -3.29 18.75
CA LYS A 84 -4.70 -2.79 18.30
C LYS A 84 -4.57 -1.34 17.86
N THR A 85 -5.07 -1.05 16.66
CA THR A 85 -5.14 0.32 16.13
C THR A 85 -6.60 0.74 16.01
N ARG A 86 -6.86 2.03 16.22
CA ARG A 86 -8.20 2.58 16.02
C ARG A 86 -8.56 2.46 14.52
N LYS A 87 -9.59 1.69 14.22
CA LYS A 87 -10.13 1.63 12.86
C LYS A 87 -10.85 2.95 12.57
N ARG A 88 -10.49 3.59 11.47
CA ARG A 88 -11.14 4.82 10.97
C ARG A 88 -12.14 4.45 9.87
N ALA A 89 -13.17 3.70 10.24
CA ALA A 89 -14.27 3.45 9.33
C ALA A 89 -15.13 4.72 9.21
N LEU A 90 -15.54 5.06 7.99
CA LEU A 90 -16.50 6.12 7.76
C LEU A 90 -17.91 5.64 8.10
N THR A 91 -18.72 6.51 8.66
CA THR A 91 -20.14 6.23 8.88
C THR A 91 -20.92 6.32 7.56
N ILE A 92 -22.13 5.75 7.54
CA ILE A 92 -23.02 5.83 6.36
C ILE A 92 -23.39 7.27 6.05
N GLU A 93 -23.57 8.10 7.08
CA GLU A 93 -23.87 9.54 6.95
C GLU A 93 -22.70 10.27 6.28
N ALA A 94 -21.47 9.99 6.68
CA ALA A 94 -20.26 10.55 6.07
C ALA A 94 -20.13 10.13 4.59
N LEU A 95 -20.45 8.88 4.26
CA LEU A 95 -20.46 8.39 2.87
C LEU A 95 -21.55 9.07 2.04
N ARG A 96 -22.76 9.27 2.59
CA ARG A 96 -23.84 10.00 1.95
C ARG A 96 -23.49 11.47 1.72
N ALA A 97 -22.87 12.11 2.72
CA ALA A 97 -22.40 13.49 2.61
C ALA A 97 -21.34 13.62 1.50
N MET A 98 -20.37 12.67 1.45
CA MET A 98 -19.36 12.64 0.39
C MET A 98 -19.97 12.47 -1.01
N LYS A 99 -20.98 11.60 -1.15
CA LYS A 99 -21.70 11.43 -2.42
C LYS A 99 -22.40 12.71 -2.89
N ARG A 100 -22.93 13.51 -1.94
CA ARG A 100 -23.64 14.76 -2.23
C ARG A 100 -22.72 15.97 -2.30
N LEU A 101 -21.45 15.82 -1.96
CA LEU A 101 -20.49 16.91 -1.95
C LEU A 101 -20.40 17.54 -3.35
N GLU A 102 -20.59 18.85 -3.42
CA GLU A 102 -20.27 19.64 -4.60
C GLU A 102 -18.79 20.07 -4.55
N PRO A 103 -17.97 19.52 -5.43
CA PRO A 103 -16.53 19.76 -5.35
C PRO A 103 -16.19 21.16 -5.87
N LYS A 104 -15.33 21.88 -5.13
CA LYS A 104 -14.88 23.24 -5.48
C LYS A 104 -13.84 23.26 -6.62
N SER A 105 -13.33 22.13 -7.05
CA SER A 105 -12.36 22.02 -8.12
C SER A 105 -12.43 20.65 -8.82
N ASP A 106 -11.93 20.58 -10.04
CA ASP A 106 -11.83 19.33 -10.81
C ASP A 106 -10.99 18.26 -10.12
N ALA A 107 -9.92 18.66 -9.43
CA ALA A 107 -9.10 17.75 -8.66
C ALA A 107 -9.87 17.12 -7.48
N MET A 108 -10.70 17.93 -6.81
CA MET A 108 -11.55 17.44 -5.72
C MET A 108 -12.68 16.55 -6.26
N ALA A 109 -13.29 16.91 -7.40
CA ALA A 109 -14.27 16.08 -8.09
C ALA A 109 -13.68 14.70 -8.44
N PHE A 110 -12.51 14.69 -9.01
CA PHE A 110 -11.80 13.47 -9.37
C PHE A 110 -11.47 12.63 -8.13
N ALA A 111 -10.94 13.23 -7.07
CA ALA A 111 -10.61 12.53 -5.83
C ALA A 111 -11.86 11.90 -5.18
N ARG A 112 -12.98 12.66 -5.11
CA ARG A 112 -14.27 12.14 -4.64
C ARG A 112 -14.73 10.95 -5.47
N ASP A 113 -14.70 11.07 -6.79
CA ASP A 113 -15.23 10.07 -7.70
C ASP A 113 -14.36 8.79 -7.67
N MET A 114 -13.03 8.91 -7.56
CA MET A 114 -12.14 7.76 -7.39
C MET A 114 -12.37 7.06 -6.04
N PHE A 115 -12.63 7.81 -4.98
CA PHE A 115 -13.00 7.22 -3.69
C PHE A 115 -14.34 6.47 -3.77
N MET A 116 -15.37 7.08 -4.38
CA MET A 116 -16.67 6.46 -4.56
C MET A 116 -16.60 5.23 -5.47
N PHE A 117 -15.80 5.28 -6.55
CA PHE A 117 -15.56 4.14 -7.42
C PHE A 117 -14.90 2.98 -6.65
N SER A 118 -13.89 3.28 -5.82
CA SER A 118 -13.27 2.28 -4.94
C SER A 118 -14.29 1.64 -4.01
N LEU A 119 -15.18 2.43 -3.41
CA LEU A 119 -16.24 1.94 -2.53
C LEU A 119 -17.21 1.01 -3.29
N TYR A 120 -17.71 1.43 -4.44
CA TYR A 120 -18.63 0.63 -5.27
C TYR A 120 -17.99 -0.67 -5.76
N THR A 121 -16.68 -0.66 -6.00
CA THR A 121 -15.91 -1.85 -6.40
C THR A 121 -15.35 -2.64 -5.23
N ARG A 122 -15.97 -2.54 -4.03
CA ARG A 122 -15.63 -3.30 -2.80
C ARG A 122 -14.19 -3.05 -2.31
N GLY A 123 -13.73 -1.82 -2.37
CA GLY A 123 -12.41 -1.43 -1.89
C GLY A 123 -11.28 -1.74 -2.88
N MET A 124 -11.53 -1.57 -4.17
CA MET A 124 -10.50 -1.67 -5.19
C MET A 124 -9.36 -0.70 -4.90
N SER A 125 -8.12 -1.18 -5.01
CA SER A 125 -6.96 -0.31 -4.80
C SER A 125 -6.79 0.66 -5.97
N PHE A 126 -6.20 1.84 -5.68
CA PHE A 126 -5.93 2.84 -6.71
C PHE A 126 -5.03 2.30 -7.83
N ALA A 127 -4.08 1.40 -7.49
CA ALA A 127 -3.22 0.73 -8.46
C ALA A 127 -3.98 -0.25 -9.38
N ASP A 128 -5.04 -0.88 -8.86
CA ASP A 128 -5.90 -1.75 -9.67
C ASP A 128 -6.83 -0.90 -10.55
N MET A 129 -7.42 0.18 -10.00
CA MET A 129 -8.24 1.14 -10.78
C MET A 129 -7.48 1.73 -11.96
N ALA A 130 -6.20 2.11 -11.77
CA ALA A 130 -5.36 2.66 -12.81
C ALA A 130 -5.03 1.67 -13.96
N ALA A 131 -5.22 0.39 -13.71
CA ALA A 131 -4.97 -0.66 -14.70
C ALA A 131 -6.25 -1.15 -15.39
N LEU A 132 -7.42 -0.65 -14.97
CA LEU A 132 -8.70 -1.06 -15.58
C LEU A 132 -8.82 -0.60 -17.01
N ARG A 133 -9.36 -1.50 -17.83
CA ARG A 133 -9.68 -1.27 -19.25
C ARG A 133 -11.16 -1.47 -19.51
N HIS A 134 -11.68 -0.91 -20.59
CA HIS A 134 -13.07 -1.17 -21.01
C HIS A 134 -13.32 -2.66 -21.21
N SER A 135 -12.35 -3.42 -21.69
CA SER A 135 -12.41 -4.88 -21.84
C SER A 135 -12.58 -5.66 -20.52
N ASN A 136 -12.40 -5.02 -19.37
CA ASN A 136 -12.69 -5.62 -18.07
C ASN A 136 -14.18 -5.67 -17.74
N ILE A 137 -15.02 -4.91 -18.46
CA ILE A 137 -16.47 -4.95 -18.31
C ILE A 137 -17.01 -5.98 -19.30
N ARG A 138 -17.61 -7.06 -18.78
CA ARG A 138 -18.15 -8.16 -19.60
C ARG A 138 -19.42 -8.69 -18.96
N ASN A 139 -20.47 -8.86 -19.75
CA ASN A 139 -21.74 -9.46 -19.33
C ASN A 139 -22.34 -8.80 -18.07
N GLY A 140 -22.27 -7.47 -17.96
CA GLY A 140 -22.77 -6.75 -16.80
C GLY A 140 -21.92 -6.88 -15.53
N GLU A 141 -20.69 -7.35 -15.65
CA GLU A 141 -19.74 -7.46 -14.53
C GLU A 141 -18.40 -6.80 -14.86
N LEU A 142 -17.79 -6.19 -13.85
CA LEU A 142 -16.39 -5.78 -13.87
C LEU A 142 -15.53 -6.95 -13.37
N VAL A 143 -14.66 -7.46 -14.22
CA VAL A 143 -13.78 -8.59 -13.92
C VAL A 143 -12.32 -8.16 -14.03
N TYR A 144 -11.58 -8.28 -12.94
CA TYR A 144 -10.16 -7.91 -12.92
C TYR A 144 -9.35 -8.84 -12.02
N THR A 145 -8.05 -8.86 -12.22
CA THR A 145 -7.11 -9.59 -11.36
C THR A 145 -6.38 -8.62 -10.43
N ARG A 146 -6.52 -8.81 -9.13
CA ARG A 146 -5.90 -7.96 -8.12
C ARG A 146 -4.38 -8.03 -8.21
N LYS A 147 -3.73 -6.91 -8.46
CA LYS A 147 -2.28 -6.82 -8.69
C LYS A 147 -1.45 -7.32 -7.49
N LYS A 148 -1.96 -7.10 -6.28
CA LYS A 148 -1.26 -7.46 -5.03
C LYS A 148 -1.28 -8.97 -4.74
N THR A 149 -2.37 -9.67 -5.06
CA THR A 149 -2.61 -11.04 -4.60
C THR A 149 -2.81 -12.03 -5.74
N GLY A 150 -2.94 -11.58 -6.99
CA GLY A 150 -3.29 -12.42 -8.14
C GLY A 150 -4.75 -12.95 -8.10
N GLN A 151 -5.55 -12.55 -7.14
CA GLN A 151 -6.93 -12.99 -7.02
C GLN A 151 -7.80 -12.37 -8.10
N ARG A 152 -8.57 -13.20 -8.82
CA ARG A 152 -9.59 -12.75 -9.74
C ARG A 152 -10.82 -12.29 -8.97
N ILE A 153 -11.28 -11.07 -9.23
CA ILE A 153 -12.41 -10.43 -8.57
C ILE A 153 -13.47 -10.11 -9.61
N ARG A 154 -14.74 -10.38 -9.25
CA ARG A 154 -15.91 -10.05 -10.06
C ARG A 154 -16.84 -9.17 -9.25
N VAL A 155 -17.27 -8.07 -9.83
CA VAL A 155 -18.19 -7.10 -9.23
C VAL A 155 -19.26 -6.78 -10.24
N LYS A 156 -20.53 -6.83 -9.84
CA LYS A 156 -21.65 -6.42 -10.69
C LYS A 156 -21.41 -4.97 -11.14
N TRP A 157 -21.53 -4.71 -12.43
CA TRP A 157 -21.42 -3.37 -12.99
C TRP A 157 -22.70 -2.59 -12.72
N GLU A 158 -22.59 -1.51 -11.97
CA GLU A 158 -23.72 -0.71 -11.53
C GLU A 158 -23.70 0.67 -12.23
N LYS A 159 -24.90 1.28 -12.39
CA LYS A 159 -25.03 2.61 -13.01
C LYS A 159 -24.16 3.68 -12.35
N CYS A 160 -24.02 3.64 -11.02
CA CYS A 160 -23.18 4.60 -10.29
C CYS A 160 -21.68 4.50 -10.65
N MET A 161 -21.20 3.34 -11.08
CA MET A 161 -19.84 3.19 -11.60
C MET A 161 -19.74 3.75 -13.03
N GLN A 162 -20.74 3.44 -13.85
CA GLN A 162 -20.85 3.95 -15.21
C GLN A 162 -20.87 5.48 -15.24
N ASP A 163 -21.68 6.10 -14.39
CA ASP A 163 -21.79 7.57 -14.30
C ASP A 163 -20.45 8.24 -13.97
N ILE A 164 -19.62 7.58 -13.13
CA ILE A 164 -18.27 8.07 -12.82
C ILE A 164 -17.37 7.97 -14.04
N VAL A 165 -17.38 6.84 -14.72
CA VAL A 165 -16.55 6.62 -15.92
C VAL A 165 -16.92 7.64 -17.01
N GLU A 166 -18.19 7.81 -17.32
CA GLU A 166 -18.68 8.74 -18.33
C GLU A 166 -18.29 10.19 -18.02
N ARG A 167 -18.39 10.61 -16.76
CA ARG A 167 -18.03 11.98 -16.34
C ARG A 167 -16.56 12.30 -16.61
N HIS A 168 -15.69 11.31 -16.53
CA HIS A 168 -14.25 11.50 -16.71
C HIS A 168 -13.73 11.07 -18.08
N TYR A 169 -14.55 10.37 -18.89
CA TYR A 169 -14.14 9.83 -20.19
C TYR A 169 -13.81 10.93 -21.19
N SER A 170 -14.64 11.95 -21.34
CA SER A 170 -14.41 13.06 -22.24
C SER A 170 -13.12 13.81 -21.97
N ARG A 171 -12.82 14.02 -20.68
CA ARG A 171 -11.58 14.66 -20.23
C ARG A 171 -10.33 13.80 -20.50
N HIS A 172 -10.49 12.49 -20.56
CA HIS A 172 -9.38 11.58 -20.83
C HIS A 172 -8.97 11.59 -22.30
N LYS A 173 -9.94 11.59 -23.22
CA LYS A 173 -9.69 11.65 -24.68
C LYS A 173 -8.88 12.88 -25.08
N GLU A 174 -9.18 14.03 -24.48
CA GLU A 174 -8.48 15.29 -24.80
C GLU A 174 -7.02 15.30 -24.31
N LYS A 175 -6.71 14.62 -23.21
CA LYS A 175 -5.40 14.70 -22.53
C LYS A 175 -4.42 13.59 -22.88
N VAL A 176 -4.91 12.46 -23.42
CA VAL A 176 -4.07 11.30 -23.72
C VAL A 176 -4.51 10.65 -25.04
N PRO A 177 -4.15 11.24 -26.19
CA PRO A 177 -4.44 10.64 -27.49
C PRO A 177 -3.83 9.24 -27.57
N GLY A 178 -4.63 8.24 -28.00
CA GLY A 178 -4.17 6.86 -28.18
C GLY A 178 -4.29 5.93 -26.98
N ASN A 179 -4.86 6.37 -25.86
CA ASN A 179 -5.05 5.54 -24.67
C ASN A 179 -6.53 5.22 -24.40
N ASP A 180 -7.31 5.00 -25.43
CA ASP A 180 -8.76 4.75 -25.42
C ASP A 180 -9.17 3.47 -24.64
N ASP A 181 -8.21 2.65 -24.27
CA ASP A 181 -8.46 1.34 -23.67
C ASP A 181 -8.57 1.39 -22.12
N PHE A 182 -8.09 2.44 -21.47
CA PHE A 182 -8.21 2.58 -20.03
C PHE A 182 -9.58 3.13 -19.61
N LEU A 183 -10.17 2.48 -18.59
CA LEU A 183 -11.50 2.82 -18.08
C LEU A 183 -11.53 4.15 -17.31
N LEU A 184 -10.46 4.50 -16.63
CA LEU A 184 -10.34 5.70 -15.78
C LEU A 184 -9.10 6.51 -16.17
N PRO A 185 -9.16 7.86 -16.14
CA PRO A 185 -8.06 8.74 -16.53
C PRO A 185 -7.00 8.86 -15.41
N ILE A 186 -6.52 7.74 -14.94
CA ILE A 186 -5.46 7.65 -13.94
C ILE A 186 -4.15 7.47 -14.69
N ALA A 187 -3.32 8.52 -14.74
CA ALA A 187 -2.05 8.47 -15.47
C ALA A 187 -1.09 7.44 -14.87
N VAL A 188 -0.76 6.44 -15.65
CA VAL A 188 0.34 5.49 -15.37
C VAL A 188 1.51 5.87 -16.26
N ASP A 189 2.71 5.97 -15.69
CA ASP A 189 3.93 6.14 -16.47
C ASP A 189 4.20 4.86 -17.29
N PRO A 190 4.18 4.92 -18.62
CA PRO A 190 4.34 3.73 -19.46
C PRO A 190 5.71 3.06 -19.31
N LYS A 191 6.77 3.82 -18.94
CA LYS A 191 8.13 3.30 -18.79
C LYS A 191 8.35 2.57 -17.49
N THR A 192 7.73 3.05 -16.39
CA THR A 192 7.97 2.51 -15.05
C THR A 192 6.81 1.71 -14.50
N GLY A 193 5.64 1.74 -15.14
CA GLY A 193 4.39 1.17 -14.62
C GLY A 193 3.96 1.79 -13.28
N ARG A 194 4.59 2.88 -12.87
CA ARG A 194 4.26 3.60 -11.64
C ARG A 194 3.22 4.66 -11.92
N LEU A 195 2.30 4.84 -10.99
CA LEU A 195 1.36 5.95 -11.04
C LEU A 195 2.16 7.26 -10.98
N ARG A 196 1.98 8.12 -11.98
CA ARG A 196 2.47 9.50 -11.90
C ARG A 196 1.76 10.13 -10.71
N ARG A 197 2.52 10.56 -9.69
CA ARG A 197 1.97 11.42 -8.65
C ARG A 197 1.43 12.67 -9.36
N TYR A 198 0.17 12.95 -9.16
CA TYR A 198 -0.41 14.22 -9.57
C TYR A 198 0.38 15.33 -8.85
N LYS A 199 1.32 15.97 -9.53
CA LYS A 199 1.88 17.22 -9.06
C LYS A 199 0.76 18.22 -9.25
N SER A 200 0.22 18.76 -8.16
CA SER A 200 -0.62 19.93 -8.21
C SER A 200 0.13 20.98 -9.04
N VAL A 201 -0.47 21.38 -10.14
CA VAL A 201 -0.04 22.59 -10.83
C VAL A 201 -0.37 23.71 -9.85
N GLN A 202 0.68 24.34 -9.29
CA GLN A 202 0.54 25.63 -8.59
C GLN A 202 0.12 26.70 -9.57
#